data_3b3beb056d2cbaea231bdb33e8355ff6
#
_entry.id   3b3beb056d2cbaea231bdb33e8355ff6
#
_cell.length_a   1.000
_cell.length_b   1.000
_cell.length_c   1.000
_cell.angle_alpha   90.00
_cell.angle_beta   90.00
_cell.angle_gamma   90.00
#
_symmetry.space_group_name_H-M   'P 1'
#
loop_
_entity.id
_entity.type
_entity.pdbx_description
1 polymer ?
#
loop_
_entity_poly.entity_id
_entity_poly.type
_entity_poly.pdbx_seq_one_letter_code
_entity_poly.pdbx_strand_id
1 'polypeptide(L)'
;MERIRLADRTPVIYERRHVVASLCPEMTRTDAKHSLYACWTDKCGLAVTGADETIRAVNATKHEAALLQVPACTACFKITATGHVDGETPLWHEETLYRADVYEFRNRISGISGTRAAMGAIKP
;
A
#
# COMPACT_ATOMS: atom_id res chain seq x y z
N MET A 1 -3.00 -6.76 10.26
CA MET A 1 -4.03 -5.70 10.22
C MET A 1 -4.71 -5.70 8.87
N GLU A 2 -6.03 -5.62 8.88
CA GLU A 2 -6.82 -5.47 7.67
C GLU A 2 -7.68 -4.22 7.79
N ARG A 3 -7.83 -3.48 6.69
CA ARG A 3 -8.67 -2.29 6.63
C ARG A 3 -9.41 -2.22 5.31
N ILE A 4 -10.61 -1.68 5.37
CA ILE A 4 -11.36 -1.24 4.19
C ILE A 4 -11.48 0.27 4.28
N ARG A 5 -11.00 0.95 3.25
CA ARG A 5 -11.12 2.40 3.16
C ARG A 5 -12.32 2.77 2.30
N LEU A 6 -13.04 3.76 2.77
CA LEU A 6 -14.26 4.24 2.14
C LEU A 6 -14.03 5.62 1.53
N ALA A 7 -14.60 5.86 0.37
CA ALA A 7 -14.79 7.20 -0.19
C ALA A 7 -16.30 7.41 -0.29
N ASP A 8 -16.82 8.45 0.38
CA ASP A 8 -18.25 8.75 0.44
C ASP A 8 -19.10 7.50 0.78
N ARG A 9 -18.68 6.77 1.82
CA ARG A 9 -19.31 5.53 2.31
C ARG A 9 -19.21 4.32 1.36
N THR A 10 -18.50 4.46 0.28
CA THR A 10 -18.30 3.38 -0.70
C THR A 10 -16.93 2.75 -0.49
N PRO A 11 -16.83 1.43 -0.33
CA PRO A 11 -15.54 0.74 -0.25
C PRO A 11 -14.74 0.92 -1.53
N VAL A 12 -13.50 1.38 -1.40
CA VAL A 12 -12.64 1.66 -2.55
C VAL A 12 -11.26 1.02 -2.46
N ILE A 13 -10.81 0.72 -1.24
CA ILE A 13 -9.50 0.10 -1.00
C ILE A 13 -9.66 -1.00 0.05
N TYR A 14 -9.09 -2.17 -0.24
CA TYR A 14 -8.90 -3.24 0.72
C TYR A 14 -7.42 -3.43 0.98
N GLU A 15 -7.00 -3.26 2.24
CA GLU A 15 -5.60 -3.27 2.63
C GLU A 15 -5.34 -4.36 3.68
N ARG A 16 -4.30 -5.17 3.44
CA ARG A 16 -3.71 -6.06 4.43
C ARG A 16 -2.29 -5.62 4.71
N ARG A 17 -1.98 -5.42 5.97
CA ARG A 17 -0.65 -4.94 6.37
C ARG A 17 -0.12 -5.74 7.55
N HIS A 18 1.13 -6.15 7.46
CA HIS A 18 1.87 -6.79 8.53
C HIS A 18 2.96 -5.82 8.98
N VAL A 19 3.03 -5.55 10.26
CA VAL A 19 4.01 -4.66 10.86
C VAL A 19 4.88 -5.45 11.84
N VAL A 20 6.17 -5.20 11.82
CA VAL A 20 7.10 -5.84 12.76
C VAL A 20 6.87 -5.24 14.15
N ALA A 21 6.17 -5.97 15.00
CA ALA A 21 5.74 -5.49 16.32
C ALA A 21 6.91 -5.11 17.24
N SER A 22 8.03 -5.80 17.12
CA SER A 22 9.23 -5.53 17.96
C SER A 22 9.85 -4.16 17.70
N LEU A 23 9.63 -3.58 16.52
CA LEU A 23 10.11 -2.24 16.18
C LEU A 23 9.19 -1.13 16.68
N CYS A 24 7.95 -1.43 16.96
CA CYS A 24 6.98 -0.48 17.50
C CYS A 24 6.06 -1.15 18.53
N PRO A 25 6.62 -1.60 19.68
CA PRO A 25 5.87 -2.36 20.69
C PRO A 25 4.75 -1.55 21.33
N GLU A 26 4.83 -0.22 21.28
CA GLU A 26 3.84 0.70 21.86
C GLU A 26 2.64 0.98 20.94
N MET A 27 2.66 0.46 19.71
CA MET A 27 1.56 0.67 18.76
C MET A 27 0.29 -0.02 19.24
N THR A 28 -0.80 0.74 19.26
CA THR A 28 -2.12 0.26 19.69
C THR A 28 -3.05 0.08 18.50
N ARG A 29 -4.18 -0.58 18.75
CA ARG A 29 -5.25 -0.71 17.76
C ARG A 29 -5.81 0.66 17.33
N THR A 30 -5.83 1.63 18.23
CA THR A 30 -6.26 3.00 17.93
C THR A 30 -5.29 3.70 16.99
N ASP A 31 -4.00 3.51 17.20
CA ASP A 31 -2.97 4.04 16.29
C ASP A 31 -3.14 3.49 14.86
N ALA A 32 -3.51 2.22 14.74
CA ALA A 32 -3.75 1.59 13.45
C ALA A 32 -4.94 2.16 12.67
N LYS A 33 -5.88 2.83 13.36
CA LYS A 33 -7.03 3.50 12.72
C LYS A 33 -6.68 4.88 12.16
N HIS A 34 -5.59 5.45 12.60
CA HIS A 34 -5.11 6.76 12.18
C HIS A 34 -3.91 6.64 11.24
N SER A 35 -3.07 7.64 11.18
CA SER A 35 -1.87 7.61 10.37
C SER A 35 -0.81 6.69 10.97
N LEU A 36 -0.49 5.61 10.28
CA LEU A 36 0.60 4.71 10.70
C LEU A 36 1.96 5.42 10.65
N TYR A 37 2.19 6.26 9.65
CA TYR A 37 3.43 7.03 9.55
C TYR A 37 3.63 7.95 10.74
N ALA A 38 2.59 8.64 11.17
CA ALA A 38 2.67 9.49 12.37
C ALA A 38 2.95 8.65 13.61
N CYS A 39 2.34 7.49 13.76
CA CYS A 39 2.63 6.57 14.85
C CYS A 39 4.10 6.13 14.84
N TRP A 40 4.59 5.69 13.70
CA TRP A 40 5.98 5.21 13.58
C TRP A 40 6.99 6.31 13.87
N THR A 41 6.81 7.51 13.35
CA THR A 41 7.74 8.62 13.55
C THR A 41 7.60 9.27 14.92
N ASP A 42 6.39 9.60 15.34
CA ASP A 42 6.17 10.40 16.55
C ASP A 42 6.15 9.56 17.83
N LYS A 43 5.51 8.39 17.78
CA LYS A 43 5.37 7.53 18.95
C LYS A 43 6.48 6.51 19.10
N CYS A 44 6.90 5.90 17.98
CA CYS A 44 7.89 4.83 17.98
C CYS A 44 9.32 5.30 17.68
N GLY A 45 9.49 6.56 17.31
CA GLY A 45 10.82 7.14 17.02
C GLY A 45 11.52 6.51 15.82
N LEU A 46 10.75 5.97 14.86
CA LEU A 46 11.30 5.30 13.68
C LEU A 46 11.48 6.29 12.53
N ALA A 47 12.59 6.16 11.81
CA ALA A 47 12.82 6.89 10.59
C ALA A 47 12.53 5.97 9.39
N VAL A 48 11.40 6.19 8.72
CA VAL A 48 11.06 5.46 7.50
C VAL A 48 11.96 5.94 6.38
N THR A 49 12.77 5.04 5.82
CA THR A 49 13.79 5.38 4.81
C THR A 49 13.33 5.11 3.39
N GLY A 50 12.32 4.28 3.20
CA GLY A 50 11.78 3.99 1.88
C GLY A 50 10.90 2.75 1.85
N ALA A 51 10.46 2.43 0.66
CA ALA A 51 9.69 1.22 0.40
C ALA A 51 9.93 0.74 -1.04
N ASP A 52 9.94 -0.57 -1.19
CA ASP A 52 9.92 -1.22 -2.50
C ASP A 52 8.49 -1.61 -2.81
N GLU A 53 8.01 -1.22 -3.98
CA GLU A 53 6.61 -1.33 -4.34
C GLU A 53 6.46 -1.96 -5.71
N THR A 54 5.51 -2.88 -5.83
CA THR A 54 5.11 -3.49 -7.10
C THR A 54 3.63 -3.25 -7.31
N ILE A 55 3.28 -2.78 -8.51
CA ILE A 55 1.89 -2.54 -8.92
C ILE A 55 1.52 -3.53 -10.00
N ARG A 56 0.40 -4.22 -9.83
CA ARG A 56 -0.13 -5.17 -10.81
C ARG A 56 -1.60 -4.92 -11.09
N ALA A 57 -2.00 -5.14 -12.32
CA ALA A 57 -3.41 -5.24 -12.68
C ALA A 57 -3.89 -6.66 -12.35
N VAL A 58 -4.97 -6.76 -11.61
CA VAL A 58 -5.56 -8.05 -11.20
C VAL A 58 -7.08 -7.98 -11.28
N ASN A 59 -7.71 -9.14 -11.29
CA ASN A 59 -9.16 -9.25 -11.11
C ASN A 59 -9.44 -9.58 -9.65
N ALA A 60 -10.40 -8.90 -9.04
CA ALA A 60 -10.80 -9.17 -7.67
C ALA A 60 -11.30 -10.62 -7.53
N THR A 61 -10.83 -11.32 -6.51
CA THR A 61 -11.40 -12.62 -6.12
C THR A 61 -12.81 -12.43 -5.58
N LYS A 62 -13.57 -13.51 -5.42
CA LYS A 62 -14.91 -13.44 -4.82
C LYS A 62 -14.90 -12.81 -3.43
N HIS A 63 -13.93 -13.17 -2.62
CA HIS A 63 -13.77 -12.62 -1.27
C HIS A 63 -13.45 -11.13 -1.30
N GLU A 64 -12.50 -10.73 -2.11
CA GLU A 64 -12.10 -9.32 -2.28
C GLU A 64 -13.24 -8.49 -2.83
N ALA A 65 -13.94 -9.02 -3.84
CA ALA A 65 -15.09 -8.34 -4.44
C ALA A 65 -16.22 -8.12 -3.44
N ALA A 66 -16.50 -9.10 -2.57
CA ALA A 66 -17.49 -8.96 -1.51
C ALA A 66 -17.11 -7.84 -0.53
N LEU A 67 -15.84 -7.75 -0.14
CA LEU A 67 -15.35 -6.70 0.76
C LEU A 67 -15.42 -5.32 0.10
N LEU A 68 -15.15 -5.22 -1.18
CA LEU A 68 -15.20 -3.98 -1.94
C LEU A 68 -16.61 -3.64 -2.47
N GLN A 69 -17.58 -4.54 -2.27
CA GLN A 69 -18.96 -4.40 -2.75
C GLN A 69 -19.03 -4.18 -4.27
N VAL A 70 -18.26 -4.97 -5.00
CA VAL A 70 -18.21 -4.97 -6.46
C VAL A 70 -18.45 -6.39 -6.98
N PRO A 71 -18.81 -6.54 -8.27
CA PRO A 71 -18.90 -7.86 -8.88
C PRO A 71 -17.57 -8.61 -8.85
N ALA A 72 -17.63 -9.93 -8.77
CA ALA A 72 -16.43 -10.75 -8.90
C ALA A 72 -15.71 -10.46 -10.22
N CYS A 73 -14.40 -10.60 -10.24
CA CYS A 73 -13.53 -10.27 -11.38
C CYS A 73 -13.48 -8.78 -11.76
N THR A 74 -13.94 -7.89 -10.90
CA THR A 74 -13.76 -6.45 -11.12
C THR A 74 -12.26 -6.13 -11.18
N ALA A 75 -11.87 -5.35 -12.16
CA ALA A 75 -10.48 -4.93 -12.34
C ALA A 75 -10.00 -4.07 -11.16
N CYS A 76 -8.84 -4.40 -10.63
CA CYS A 76 -8.21 -3.71 -9.53
C CYS A 76 -6.71 -3.54 -9.78
N PHE A 77 -6.11 -2.56 -9.11
CA PHE A 77 -4.67 -2.51 -8.96
C PHE A 77 -4.29 -3.16 -7.64
N LYS A 78 -3.36 -4.09 -7.68
CA LYS A 78 -2.77 -4.68 -6.49
C LYS A 78 -1.39 -4.11 -6.26
N ILE A 79 -1.21 -3.47 -5.12
CA ILE A 79 0.07 -2.95 -4.68
C ILE A 79 0.61 -3.88 -3.62
N THR A 80 1.83 -4.39 -3.85
CA THR A 80 2.59 -5.14 -2.86
C THR A 80 3.81 -4.31 -2.51
N ALA A 81 4.01 -4.00 -1.23
CA ALA A 81 5.11 -3.16 -0.80
C ALA A 81 5.77 -3.68 0.46
N THR A 82 7.06 -3.47 0.57
CA THR A 82 7.83 -3.65 1.81
C THR A 82 8.51 -2.33 2.14
N GLY A 83 8.22 -1.81 3.31
CA GLY A 83 8.79 -0.56 3.79
C GLY A 83 9.90 -0.80 4.81
N HIS A 84 10.84 0.12 4.86
CA HIS A 84 12.08 -0.02 5.60
C HIS A 84 12.33 1.15 6.54
N VAL A 85 13.04 0.86 7.62
CA VAL A 85 13.63 1.83 8.54
C VAL A 85 15.13 1.57 8.63
N ASP A 86 15.90 2.56 9.04
CA ASP A 86 17.34 2.43 9.26
C ASP A 86 18.08 1.76 8.09
N GLY A 87 17.87 2.30 6.87
CA GLY A 87 18.38 1.70 5.66
C GLY A 87 17.45 0.64 5.11
N GLU A 88 17.77 -0.64 5.31
CA GLU A 88 17.01 -1.74 4.72
C GLU A 88 16.35 -2.67 5.76
N THR A 89 16.17 -2.21 6.99
CA THR A 89 15.45 -2.99 8.00
C THR A 89 13.95 -2.98 7.71
N PRO A 90 13.32 -4.12 7.42
CA PRO A 90 11.89 -4.17 7.13
C PRO A 90 11.06 -3.74 8.34
N LEU A 91 10.12 -2.83 8.14
CA LEU A 91 9.15 -2.44 9.15
C LEU A 91 7.77 -3.02 8.85
N TRP A 92 7.33 -2.95 7.61
CA TRP A 92 6.02 -3.47 7.22
C TRP A 92 6.03 -4.12 5.84
N HIS A 93 5.08 -5.01 5.67
CA HIS A 93 4.73 -5.56 4.36
C HIS A 93 3.23 -5.36 4.14
N GLU A 94 2.85 -4.92 2.96
CA GLU A 94 1.44 -4.71 2.62
C GLU A 94 1.05 -5.31 1.28
N GLU A 95 -0.20 -5.73 1.22
CA GLU A 95 -0.92 -6.00 -0.01
C GLU A 95 -2.17 -5.14 0.00
N THR A 96 -2.30 -4.26 -0.96
CA THR A 96 -3.41 -3.32 -1.04
C THR A 96 -4.09 -3.41 -2.39
N LEU A 97 -5.39 -3.53 -2.37
CA LEU A 97 -6.22 -3.63 -3.56
C LEU A 97 -6.99 -2.33 -3.75
N TYR A 98 -6.80 -1.71 -4.90
CA TYR A 98 -7.48 -0.47 -5.29
C TYR A 98 -8.46 -0.77 -6.42
N ARG A 99 -9.70 -0.33 -6.29
CA ARG A 99 -10.67 -0.43 -7.39
C ARG A 99 -10.20 0.41 -8.57
N ALA A 100 -10.04 -0.21 -9.73
CA ALA A 100 -9.55 0.47 -10.93
C ALA A 100 -10.58 1.42 -11.56
N ASP A 101 -11.86 1.28 -11.22
CA ASP A 101 -12.91 2.22 -11.65
C ASP A 101 -12.90 3.53 -10.85
N VAL A 102 -12.17 3.58 -9.74
CA VAL A 102 -12.07 4.75 -8.86
C VAL A 102 -10.69 5.37 -8.88
N TYR A 103 -9.66 4.56 -9.03
CA TYR A 103 -8.26 4.99 -8.95
C TYR A 103 -7.53 4.84 -10.27
N GLU A 104 -6.63 5.77 -10.52
CA GLU A 104 -5.64 5.71 -11.58
C GLU A 104 -4.28 6.04 -11.02
N PHE A 105 -3.23 5.49 -11.60
CA PHE A 105 -1.87 5.84 -11.27
C PHE A 105 -1.34 6.81 -12.31
N ARG A 106 -0.83 7.95 -11.86
CA ARG A 106 -0.23 8.97 -12.72
C ARG A 106 1.26 9.02 -12.48
N ASN A 107 2.01 9.09 -13.55
CA ASN A 107 3.44 9.30 -13.51
C ASN A 107 3.80 10.50 -14.37
N ARG A 108 4.65 11.37 -13.85
CA ARG A 108 5.18 12.49 -14.61
C ARG A 108 6.63 12.20 -14.97
N ILE A 109 6.90 12.12 -16.26
CA ILE A 109 8.23 11.90 -16.77
C ILE A 109 8.77 13.25 -17.27
N SER A 110 9.93 13.66 -16.73
CA SER A 110 10.57 14.92 -17.11
C SER A 110 12.08 14.74 -17.12
N GLY A 111 12.80 15.61 -17.84
CA GLY A 111 14.26 15.57 -17.91
C GLY A 111 14.81 14.28 -18.48
N ILE A 112 14.16 13.74 -19.50
CA ILE A 112 14.55 12.46 -20.09
C ILE A 112 15.86 12.63 -20.86
N SER A 113 16.94 12.13 -20.28
CA SER A 113 18.24 11.99 -20.95
C SER A 113 18.64 10.52 -20.90
N GLY A 114 18.13 9.75 -21.84
CA GLY A 114 18.65 8.42 -22.15
C GLY A 114 18.32 7.28 -21.20
N THR A 115 18.09 7.47 -19.91
CA THR A 115 17.88 6.37 -18.97
C THR A 115 16.56 6.51 -18.23
N ARG A 116 15.69 5.51 -18.31
CA ARG A 116 14.43 5.43 -17.55
C ARG A 116 14.63 4.86 -16.14
N ALA A 117 15.61 5.38 -15.42
CA ALA A 117 15.96 4.85 -14.10
C ALA A 117 14.82 4.96 -13.06
N ALA A 118 13.89 5.88 -13.26
CA ALA A 118 12.76 6.09 -12.36
C ALA A 118 11.57 5.16 -12.62
N MET A 119 11.55 4.45 -13.73
CA MET A 119 10.52 3.46 -14.02
C MET A 119 11.02 2.09 -13.59
N GLY A 120 10.29 1.44 -12.72
CA GLY A 120 10.56 0.05 -12.41
C GLY A 120 10.64 -0.82 -13.66
N ALA A 121 11.27 -1.98 -13.55
CA ALA A 121 11.42 -2.90 -14.67
C ALA A 121 10.07 -3.18 -15.32
N ILE A 122 9.95 -2.84 -16.60
CA ILE A 122 8.83 -3.31 -17.43
C ILE A 122 9.14 -4.77 -17.74
N LYS A 123 8.32 -5.67 -17.22
CA LYS A 123 8.41 -7.07 -17.62
C LYS A 123 7.97 -7.18 -19.07
N PRO A 124 8.78 -7.83 -19.92
CA PRO A 124 8.39 -8.10 -21.29
C PRO A 124 7.15 -8.99 -21.34
#